data_6de0b93de957cc5f89dc287253ce5fcb
#
_entry.id   6de0b93de957cc5f89dc287253ce5fcb
#
_cell.length_a   1.000
_cell.length_b   1.000
_cell.length_c   1.000
_cell.angle_alpha   90.00
_cell.angle_beta   90.00
_cell.angle_gamma   90.00
#
_symmetry.space_group_name_H-M   'P 1'
#
loop_
_entity.id
_entity.type
_entity.pdbx_description
1 polymer ?
#
loop_
_entity_poly.entity_id
_entity_poly.type
_entity_poly.pdbx_seq_one_letter_code
_entity_poly.pdbx_strand_id
1 'polypeptide(L)'
;MGWGAGGSCTPRPPIRPRPAPEPRVLTVVFLGLLLDLLAFTLLLPLLPGLLESHGRAHDPLYGVWQRGVDWFAAAIRMPAEKRYNSVLFGEGSPFLEHHGLGVQGTACSDPWGRRPECGDSSFRLSGLIGSAFSFLQFLSAPLTGAASDCLGRRPVMLLSLVGLATSYAVWAASRSFAAFLASRVIGGISKGNVSLSTAIVADLGSPPARSRGMAVIGVAFSLGFTLGPMLGASLPVDMVPWLALLFAVSDLLFILCFLPETLPLEKRAPSIALGFGAAADLLSPLALFQFSATAHSPDPPAGDSLCSLRRLGLAYFLYLFLFSGLEYTLSFLTHQRFQFSSLQQGKMFFFIGLTMATIQGIYTRHISPGREIAAVKRAILLLVPAFLLVGWSRTLPVLGFGLLFYSFAAAVVVPCLSSVVAGYGSPRQKGTVMGTLRSLGALARAVGPMVAASVYWLAGARVCFTVCSGLFLLPFLLLRNLRPPAQTPKAE
;
A
#
# COMPACT_ATOMS: atom_id res chain seq x y z
N MET A 1 1.26 56.38 -57.08
CA MET A 1 1.50 56.56 -55.62
C MET A 1 0.35 55.93 -54.89
N GLY A 2 0.50 54.74 -54.34
CA GLY A 2 -0.49 54.05 -53.60
C GLY A 2 0.15 53.15 -52.51
N TRP A 3 0.19 53.65 -51.31
CA TRP A 3 0.68 52.94 -50.14
C TRP A 3 -0.50 52.12 -49.54
N GLY A 4 -0.33 50.85 -49.41
CA GLY A 4 -1.31 49.96 -48.74
C GLY A 4 -0.65 48.69 -48.24
N ALA A 5 0.09 48.77 -47.14
CA ALA A 5 0.56 47.57 -46.41
C ALA A 5 -0.05 47.54 -45.01
N GLY A 6 -1.23 46.93 -44.89
CA GLY A 6 -1.82 46.52 -43.63
C GLY A 6 -1.44 45.07 -43.32
N GLY A 7 -0.26 44.83 -42.74
CA GLY A 7 0.10 43.55 -42.19
C GLY A 7 -0.64 43.34 -40.89
N SER A 8 -1.68 42.47 -40.87
CA SER A 8 -2.33 41.98 -39.64
C SER A 8 -1.36 41.09 -38.91
N CYS A 9 -0.79 41.58 -37.79
CA CYS A 9 -0.09 40.77 -36.81
C CYS A 9 -1.10 39.85 -36.10
N THR A 10 -1.30 38.64 -36.63
CA THR A 10 -1.96 37.58 -35.85
C THR A 10 -1.10 37.27 -34.62
N PRO A 11 -1.66 37.34 -33.40
CA PRO A 11 -0.92 36.97 -32.20
C PRO A 11 -0.42 35.53 -32.35
N ARG A 12 0.88 35.31 -32.16
CA ARG A 12 1.41 33.93 -32.06
C ARG A 12 0.64 33.18 -31.03
N PRO A 13 0.10 31.99 -31.35
CA PRO A 13 -0.56 31.14 -30.34
C PRO A 13 0.43 30.88 -29.22
N PRO A 14 -0.01 30.90 -27.95
CA PRO A 14 0.84 30.65 -26.79
C PRO A 14 1.57 29.32 -26.99
N ILE A 15 2.89 29.34 -26.80
CA ILE A 15 3.75 28.16 -26.90
C ILE A 15 3.22 27.13 -25.87
N ARG A 16 2.47 26.15 -26.35
CA ARG A 16 2.03 25.05 -25.50
C ARG A 16 3.27 24.28 -25.06
N PRO A 17 3.52 24.11 -23.75
CA PRO A 17 4.63 23.29 -23.30
C PRO A 17 4.41 21.88 -23.87
N ARG A 18 5.40 21.36 -24.57
CA ARG A 18 5.38 20.00 -25.11
C ARG A 18 5.21 19.04 -23.91
N PRO A 19 4.26 18.09 -23.98
CA PRO A 19 4.14 17.09 -22.94
C PRO A 19 5.50 16.39 -22.75
N ALA A 20 5.92 16.21 -21.49
CA ALA A 20 7.17 15.54 -21.21
C ALA A 20 7.14 14.11 -21.78
N PRO A 21 8.25 13.62 -22.35
CA PRO A 21 8.28 12.29 -22.94
C PRO A 21 7.91 11.23 -21.89
N GLU A 22 6.95 10.35 -22.23
CA GLU A 22 6.40 9.30 -21.34
C GLU A 22 7.47 8.53 -20.55
N PRO A 23 8.63 8.10 -21.12
CA PRO A 23 9.64 7.36 -20.37
C PRO A 23 10.27 8.20 -19.25
N ARG A 24 10.38 9.52 -19.41
CA ARG A 24 10.91 10.42 -18.38
C ARG A 24 9.99 10.47 -17.16
N VAL A 25 8.70 10.62 -17.37
CA VAL A 25 7.70 10.65 -16.28
C VAL A 25 7.71 9.33 -15.52
N LEU A 26 7.76 8.19 -16.23
CA LEU A 26 7.82 6.87 -15.60
C LEU A 26 9.07 6.67 -14.74
N THR A 27 10.23 7.13 -15.23
CA THR A 27 11.48 7.04 -14.45
C THR A 27 11.43 7.91 -13.21
N VAL A 28 10.90 9.12 -13.31
CA VAL A 28 10.76 10.04 -12.16
C VAL A 28 9.81 9.45 -11.12
N VAL A 29 8.66 8.94 -11.56
CA VAL A 29 7.69 8.28 -10.66
C VAL A 29 8.28 7.03 -10.00
N PHE A 30 9.06 6.23 -10.75
CA PHE A 30 9.72 5.04 -10.21
C PHE A 30 10.71 5.37 -9.10
N LEU A 31 11.64 6.30 -9.39
CA LEU A 31 12.70 6.67 -8.45
C LEU A 31 12.13 7.38 -7.21
N GLY A 32 11.20 8.32 -7.40
CA GLY A 32 10.55 9.00 -6.29
C GLY A 32 9.79 8.01 -5.41
N LEU A 33 8.97 7.14 -6.00
CA LEU A 33 8.23 6.13 -5.25
C LEU A 33 9.15 5.12 -4.55
N LEU A 34 10.29 4.77 -5.15
CA LEU A 34 11.28 3.90 -4.51
C LEU A 34 11.91 4.56 -3.27
N LEU A 35 12.31 5.83 -3.35
CA LEU A 35 12.84 6.59 -2.22
C LEU A 35 11.81 6.71 -1.08
N ASP A 36 10.56 7.03 -1.42
CA ASP A 36 9.48 7.08 -0.44
C ASP A 36 9.22 5.73 0.24
N LEU A 37 9.19 4.65 -0.52
CA LEU A 37 8.98 3.31 0.01
C LEU A 37 10.16 2.84 0.87
N LEU A 38 11.40 3.15 0.48
CA LEU A 38 12.57 2.91 1.33
C LEU A 38 12.44 3.64 2.65
N ALA A 39 12.13 4.96 2.65
CA ALA A 39 11.91 5.73 3.86
C ALA A 39 10.84 5.12 4.77
N PHE A 40 9.74 4.66 4.17
CA PHE A 40 8.62 4.07 4.90
C PHE A 40 8.95 2.72 5.53
N THR A 41 9.60 1.84 4.78
CA THR A 41 9.82 0.44 5.18
C THR A 41 11.00 0.25 6.13
N LEU A 42 11.89 1.24 6.27
CA LEU A 42 12.95 1.27 7.28
C LEU A 42 12.42 1.09 8.71
N LEU A 43 11.23 1.63 8.99
CA LEU A 43 10.63 1.57 10.32
C LEU A 43 10.13 0.16 10.68
N LEU A 44 9.68 -0.62 9.71
CA LEU A 44 8.95 -1.87 9.94
C LEU A 44 9.66 -2.82 10.91
N PRO A 45 10.98 -3.10 10.74
CA PRO A 45 11.67 -4.00 11.65
C PRO A 45 11.91 -3.43 13.05
N LEU A 46 11.90 -2.11 13.21
CA LEU A 46 12.22 -1.45 14.48
C LEU A 46 11.00 -1.22 15.38
N LEU A 47 9.81 -1.32 14.83
CA LEU A 47 8.58 -0.96 15.52
C LEU A 47 8.40 -1.69 16.86
N PRO A 48 8.63 -3.02 16.96
CA PRO A 48 8.51 -3.72 18.23
C PRO A 48 9.48 -3.20 19.31
N GLY A 49 10.75 -3.06 18.98
CA GLY A 49 11.78 -2.58 19.91
C GLY A 49 11.58 -1.14 20.37
N LEU A 50 11.13 -0.26 19.47
CA LEU A 50 10.79 1.13 19.82
C LEU A 50 9.63 1.20 20.81
N LEU A 51 8.63 0.35 20.65
CA LEU A 51 7.48 0.31 21.54
C LEU A 51 7.85 -0.24 22.92
N GLU A 52 8.71 -1.24 22.96
CA GLU A 52 9.23 -1.78 24.22
C GLU A 52 10.04 -0.71 25.00
N SER A 53 10.86 0.07 24.33
CA SER A 53 11.62 1.14 24.97
C SER A 53 10.71 2.22 25.58
N HIS A 54 9.62 2.60 24.93
CA HIS A 54 8.63 3.54 25.44
C HIS A 54 7.78 2.94 26.57
N GLY A 55 7.48 1.64 26.53
CA GLY A 55 6.78 0.94 27.59
C GLY A 55 7.58 0.90 28.88
N ARG A 56 8.90 0.70 28.80
CA ARG A 56 9.80 0.75 29.95
C ARG A 56 9.90 2.16 30.59
N ALA A 57 9.68 3.21 29.81
CA ALA A 57 9.70 4.60 30.29
C ALA A 57 8.43 5.02 31.05
N HIS A 58 7.44 4.12 31.28
CA HIS A 58 6.19 4.38 31.99
C HIS A 58 5.40 5.58 31.43
N ASP A 59 5.36 5.74 30.09
CA ASP A 59 4.61 6.79 29.42
C ASP A 59 3.09 6.57 29.64
N PRO A 60 2.34 7.56 30.22
CA PRO A 60 0.94 7.39 30.56
C PRO A 60 0.03 7.16 29.33
N LEU A 61 0.40 7.73 28.19
CA LEU A 61 -0.35 7.57 26.93
C LEU A 61 -0.15 6.15 26.37
N TYR A 62 1.03 5.58 26.53
CA TYR A 62 1.31 4.19 26.23
C TYR A 62 0.40 3.25 27.05
N GLY A 63 0.23 3.52 28.34
CA GLY A 63 -0.65 2.72 29.21
C GLY A 63 -2.12 2.80 28.81
N VAL A 64 -2.63 3.95 28.35
CA VAL A 64 -3.99 4.10 27.81
C VAL A 64 -4.16 3.29 26.52
N TRP A 65 -3.20 3.40 25.62
CA TRP A 65 -3.17 2.65 24.37
C TRP A 65 -3.17 1.14 24.62
N GLN A 66 -2.36 0.67 25.56
CA GLN A 66 -2.28 -0.75 25.92
C GLN A 66 -3.61 -1.28 26.49
N ARG A 67 -4.29 -0.51 27.34
CA ARG A 67 -5.64 -0.86 27.82
C ARG A 67 -6.65 -1.00 26.70
N GLY A 68 -6.58 -0.13 25.67
CA GLY A 68 -7.43 -0.24 24.48
C GLY A 68 -7.18 -1.55 23.71
N VAL A 69 -5.93 -1.95 23.58
CA VAL A 69 -5.55 -3.23 22.94
C VAL A 69 -6.08 -4.42 23.73
N ASP A 70 -5.91 -4.39 25.06
CA ASP A 70 -6.35 -5.48 25.92
C ASP A 70 -7.89 -5.59 25.96
N TRP A 71 -8.59 -4.45 25.95
CA TRP A 71 -10.04 -4.41 25.81
C TRP A 71 -10.50 -5.06 24.50
N PHE A 72 -9.85 -4.71 23.38
CA PHE A 72 -10.18 -5.29 22.07
C PHE A 72 -9.92 -6.80 22.04
N ALA A 73 -8.79 -7.27 22.57
CA ALA A 73 -8.47 -8.68 22.68
C ALA A 73 -9.48 -9.44 23.54
N ALA A 74 -9.97 -8.80 24.61
CA ALA A 74 -11.04 -9.33 25.44
C ALA A 74 -12.39 -9.40 24.71
N ALA A 75 -12.72 -8.36 23.92
CA ALA A 75 -13.96 -8.28 23.16
C ALA A 75 -14.11 -9.42 22.13
N ILE A 76 -13.00 -9.85 21.50
CA ILE A 76 -12.98 -10.99 20.57
C ILE A 76 -12.85 -12.35 21.29
N ARG A 77 -12.99 -12.39 22.62
CA ARG A 77 -12.92 -13.61 23.47
C ARG A 77 -11.64 -14.43 23.26
N MET A 78 -10.52 -13.77 23.09
CA MET A 78 -9.24 -14.44 22.88
C MET A 78 -8.78 -15.13 24.17
N PRO A 79 -8.47 -16.46 24.18
CA PRO A 79 -7.98 -17.17 25.35
C PRO A 79 -6.69 -16.55 25.89
N ALA A 80 -6.54 -16.48 27.21
CA ALA A 80 -5.38 -15.85 27.85
C ALA A 80 -4.05 -16.44 27.37
N GLU A 81 -3.95 -17.77 27.24
CA GLU A 81 -2.77 -18.47 26.72
C GLU A 81 -2.42 -18.13 25.27
N LYS A 82 -3.43 -17.79 24.45
CA LYS A 82 -3.26 -17.39 23.04
C LYS A 82 -3.13 -15.89 22.88
N ARG A 83 -3.42 -15.08 23.89
CA ARG A 83 -3.22 -13.62 23.86
C ARG A 83 -1.75 -13.26 23.70
N TYR A 84 -0.87 -14.11 24.18
CA TYR A 84 0.58 -13.90 24.13
C TYR A 84 1.18 -14.07 22.72
N ASN A 85 0.55 -14.85 21.84
CA ASN A 85 1.06 -15.14 20.49
C ASN A 85 0.24 -14.49 19.36
N SER A 86 -0.75 -13.67 19.68
CA SER A 86 -1.64 -13.09 18.67
C SER A 86 -1.20 -11.72 18.25
N VAL A 87 -0.48 -11.67 17.18
CA VAL A 87 -0.24 -10.47 16.39
C VAL A 87 -1.50 -10.17 15.60
N LEU A 88 -2.42 -9.44 16.20
CA LEU A 88 -3.69 -9.15 15.55
C LEU A 88 -3.61 -8.07 14.48
N PHE A 89 -2.52 -7.33 14.41
CA PHE A 89 -2.47 -6.13 13.59
C PHE A 89 -1.08 -5.80 13.13
N GLY A 90 -0.82 -5.90 11.87
CA GLY A 90 0.24 -5.12 11.29
C GLY A 90 1.28 -5.83 10.46
N GLU A 91 1.70 -5.14 9.47
CA GLU A 91 2.87 -5.39 8.65
C GLU A 91 4.15 -5.29 9.49
N GLY A 92 4.40 -6.29 10.32
CA GLY A 92 5.63 -6.45 11.06
C GLY A 92 6.27 -7.77 10.69
N SER A 93 7.23 -7.78 9.77
CA SER A 93 8.13 -8.91 9.61
C SER A 93 8.80 -9.19 10.95
N PRO A 94 8.84 -10.42 11.42
CA PRO A 94 9.60 -10.82 12.61
C PRO A 94 11.11 -10.86 12.30
N PHE A 95 11.70 -9.68 12.03
CA PHE A 95 13.10 -9.57 11.59
C PHE A 95 14.10 -9.33 12.73
N LEU A 96 13.65 -9.29 13.99
CA LEU A 96 14.46 -8.70 15.07
C LEU A 96 14.79 -9.60 16.26
N GLU A 97 14.99 -10.88 16.08
CA GLU A 97 15.35 -11.68 17.27
C GLU A 97 16.73 -12.34 17.28
N HIS A 98 17.66 -12.02 16.43
CA HIS A 98 19.04 -12.50 16.60
C HIS A 98 20.08 -11.63 15.88
N HIS A 99 20.41 -10.45 16.46
CA HIS A 99 21.78 -10.00 16.49
C HIS A 99 22.18 -9.79 17.94
N GLY A 100 22.86 -10.81 18.47
CA GLY A 100 23.53 -10.75 19.76
C GLY A 100 24.62 -9.69 19.75
N LEU A 101 24.26 -8.49 20.20
CA LEU A 101 25.14 -7.65 20.93
C LEU A 101 24.88 -7.96 22.39
N GLY A 102 25.88 -8.64 23.00
CA GLY A 102 25.83 -9.05 24.40
C GLY A 102 25.55 -7.88 25.33
N VAL A 103 24.28 -7.68 25.62
CA VAL A 103 23.88 -7.09 26.87
C VAL A 103 23.72 -8.27 27.81
N GLN A 104 24.70 -8.44 28.70
CA GLN A 104 24.58 -9.33 29.85
C GLN A 104 23.27 -8.99 30.54
N GLY A 105 22.27 -9.83 30.28
CA GLY A 105 21.01 -9.82 31.01
C GLY A 105 21.32 -10.18 32.44
N THR A 106 21.26 -9.19 33.34
CA THR A 106 21.04 -9.47 34.74
C THR A 106 19.74 -10.26 34.81
N ALA A 107 19.88 -11.57 35.08
CA ALA A 107 18.79 -12.46 35.33
C ALA A 107 17.98 -11.94 36.52
N CYS A 108 16.83 -11.34 36.26
CA CYS A 108 15.80 -11.14 37.26
C CYS A 108 15.14 -12.50 37.54
N SER A 109 15.78 -13.28 38.39
CA SER A 109 15.17 -14.46 38.99
C SER A 109 14.36 -14.02 40.20
N ASP A 110 13.04 -13.91 40.03
CA ASP A 110 12.13 -13.81 41.18
C ASP A 110 12.16 -15.12 41.99
N PRO A 111 12.19 -15.05 43.34
CA PRO A 111 12.26 -16.22 44.22
C PRO A 111 11.04 -17.15 44.13
N TRP A 112 10.02 -16.80 43.35
CA TRP A 112 8.74 -17.51 43.27
C TRP A 112 8.45 -18.15 41.91
N GLY A 113 9.45 -18.32 41.03
CA GLY A 113 9.35 -19.11 39.81
C GLY A 113 8.36 -18.63 38.74
N ARG A 114 7.95 -17.36 38.80
CA ARG A 114 7.16 -16.74 37.69
C ARG A 114 8.10 -16.19 36.64
N ARG A 115 8.00 -16.70 35.43
CA ARG A 115 8.76 -16.17 34.28
C ARG A 115 8.38 -14.70 34.05
N PRO A 116 9.33 -13.79 33.85
CA PRO A 116 9.02 -12.40 33.59
C PRO A 116 8.34 -12.24 32.21
N GLU A 117 7.17 -11.62 32.24
CA GLU A 117 6.32 -11.32 31.05
C GLU A 117 6.84 -10.12 30.23
N CYS A 118 8.16 -9.99 30.02
CA CYS A 118 8.74 -8.77 29.49
C CYS A 118 8.74 -8.61 27.95
N GLY A 119 8.42 -9.66 27.16
CA GLY A 119 8.58 -9.62 25.70
C GLY A 119 7.30 -9.40 24.88
N ASP A 120 6.13 -9.57 25.49
CA ASP A 120 4.89 -9.84 24.73
C ASP A 120 4.01 -8.62 24.41
N SER A 121 4.09 -7.56 25.22
CA SER A 121 3.26 -6.36 25.03
C SER A 121 3.68 -5.51 23.83
N SER A 122 4.98 -5.48 23.54
CA SER A 122 5.56 -4.66 22.46
C SER A 122 5.11 -5.12 21.07
N PHE A 123 4.94 -6.41 20.89
CA PHE A 123 4.55 -7.00 19.61
C PHE A 123 3.06 -6.74 19.28
N ARG A 124 2.20 -6.70 20.29
CA ARG A 124 0.77 -6.33 20.14
C ARG A 124 0.59 -4.87 19.75
N LEU A 125 1.44 -4.01 20.27
CA LEU A 125 1.39 -2.57 20.03
C LEU A 125 1.78 -2.17 18.61
N SER A 126 2.77 -2.86 18.03
CA SER A 126 3.24 -2.59 16.68
C SER A 126 2.14 -2.75 15.63
N GLY A 127 1.30 -3.75 15.82
CA GLY A 127 0.21 -4.02 14.92
C GLY A 127 -0.89 -2.96 14.90
N LEU A 128 -1.27 -2.43 16.05
CA LEU A 128 -2.31 -1.40 16.14
C LEU A 128 -1.86 -0.06 15.55
N ILE A 129 -0.57 0.27 15.65
CA ILE A 129 -0.01 1.48 15.02
C ILE A 129 -0.03 1.34 13.50
N GLY A 130 0.30 0.16 12.97
CA GLY A 130 0.18 -0.14 11.54
C GLY A 130 -1.26 -0.05 11.03
N SER A 131 -2.22 -0.58 11.81
CA SER A 131 -3.65 -0.47 11.47
C SER A 131 -4.17 0.95 11.56
N ALA A 132 -3.78 1.72 12.57
CA ALA A 132 -4.12 3.14 12.68
C ALA A 132 -3.56 3.94 11.50
N PHE A 133 -2.32 3.66 11.09
CA PHE A 133 -1.72 4.25 9.90
C PHE A 133 -2.51 3.89 8.62
N SER A 134 -2.85 2.61 8.44
CA SER A 134 -3.64 2.14 7.29
C SER A 134 -5.05 2.72 7.29
N PHE A 135 -5.66 2.88 8.47
CA PHE A 135 -6.96 3.52 8.62
C PHE A 135 -6.91 5.02 8.26
N LEU A 136 -5.89 5.75 8.69
CA LEU A 136 -5.70 7.14 8.31
C LEU A 136 -5.45 7.29 6.80
N GLN A 137 -4.69 6.38 6.22
CA GLN A 137 -4.48 6.32 4.77
C GLN A 137 -5.79 6.02 4.03
N PHE A 138 -6.65 5.16 4.57
CA PHE A 138 -7.99 4.89 4.03
C PHE A 138 -8.81 6.17 3.93
N LEU A 139 -8.81 7.01 4.97
CA LEU A 139 -9.54 8.27 4.99
C LEU A 139 -8.91 9.34 4.08
N SER A 140 -7.58 9.44 4.06
CA SER A 140 -6.87 10.51 3.34
C SER A 140 -6.72 10.26 1.84
N ALA A 141 -6.63 9.00 1.40
CA ALA A 141 -6.34 8.69 0.00
C ALA A 141 -7.38 9.23 -1.00
N PRO A 142 -8.70 9.14 -0.76
CA PRO A 142 -9.68 9.71 -1.69
C PRO A 142 -9.64 11.24 -1.73
N LEU A 143 -9.42 11.87 -0.56
CA LEU A 143 -9.30 13.33 -0.44
C LEU A 143 -8.09 13.84 -1.24
N THR A 144 -6.95 13.17 -1.09
CA THR A 144 -5.72 13.50 -1.84
C THR A 144 -5.93 13.30 -3.33
N GLY A 145 -6.65 12.25 -3.74
CA GLY A 145 -7.02 11.99 -5.12
C GLY A 145 -7.87 13.13 -5.70
N ALA A 146 -8.95 13.51 -5.02
CA ALA A 146 -9.85 14.59 -5.43
C ALA A 146 -9.14 15.95 -5.47
N ALA A 147 -8.34 16.26 -4.45
CA ALA A 147 -7.53 17.48 -4.42
C ALA A 147 -6.57 17.55 -5.63
N SER A 148 -5.99 16.43 -6.03
CA SER A 148 -5.08 16.38 -7.18
C SER A 148 -5.77 16.56 -8.54
N ASP A 149 -7.04 16.22 -8.64
CA ASP A 149 -7.85 16.48 -9.83
C ASP A 149 -8.17 17.99 -10.01
N CYS A 150 -8.22 18.75 -8.90
CA CYS A 150 -8.50 20.18 -8.90
C CYS A 150 -7.23 21.03 -8.98
N LEU A 151 -6.26 20.79 -8.09
CA LEU A 151 -5.05 21.60 -7.94
C LEU A 151 -3.94 21.23 -8.93
N GLY A 152 -3.97 20.00 -9.44
CA GLY A 152 -2.92 19.40 -10.26
C GLY A 152 -2.13 18.34 -9.51
N ARG A 153 -1.44 17.48 -10.24
CA ARG A 153 -0.73 16.31 -9.66
C ARG A 153 0.51 16.72 -8.88
N ARG A 154 1.32 17.58 -9.48
CA ARG A 154 2.60 18.00 -8.91
C ARG A 154 2.45 18.76 -7.59
N PRO A 155 1.59 19.78 -7.44
CA PRO A 155 1.45 20.52 -6.19
C PRO A 155 1.00 19.62 -5.03
N VAL A 156 0.03 18.74 -5.26
CA VAL A 156 -0.49 17.85 -4.23
C VAL A 156 0.54 16.77 -3.87
N MET A 157 1.32 16.29 -4.84
CA MET A 157 2.45 15.38 -4.58
C MET A 157 3.49 16.02 -3.66
N LEU A 158 3.90 17.26 -3.95
CA LEU A 158 4.85 18.00 -3.12
C LEU A 158 4.30 18.24 -1.72
N LEU A 159 3.02 18.59 -1.58
CA LEU A 159 2.36 18.75 -0.27
C LEU A 159 2.38 17.44 0.54
N SER A 160 2.06 16.32 -0.10
CA SER A 160 2.17 14.98 0.49
C SER A 160 3.58 14.69 1.00
N LEU A 161 4.60 14.97 0.17
CA LEU A 161 6.01 14.71 0.51
C LEU A 161 6.52 15.62 1.64
N VAL A 162 6.09 16.89 1.67
CA VAL A 162 6.36 17.80 2.80
C VAL A 162 5.77 17.25 4.09
N GLY A 163 4.52 16.78 4.07
CA GLY A 163 3.89 16.16 5.22
C GLY A 163 4.62 14.88 5.68
N LEU A 164 5.10 14.06 4.75
CA LEU A 164 5.90 12.87 5.08
C LEU A 164 7.26 13.24 5.67
N ALA A 165 7.98 14.20 5.10
CA ALA A 165 9.24 14.70 5.64
C ALA A 165 9.04 15.27 7.06
N THR A 166 7.95 16.02 7.29
CA THR A 166 7.57 16.52 8.63
C THR A 166 7.31 15.35 9.59
N SER A 167 6.61 14.30 9.15
CA SER A 167 6.38 13.09 9.94
C SER A 167 7.70 12.45 10.38
N TYR A 168 8.66 12.28 9.48
CA TYR A 168 9.96 11.70 9.81
C TYR A 168 10.81 12.63 10.67
N ALA A 169 10.73 13.94 10.49
CA ALA A 169 11.41 14.93 11.35
C ALA A 169 10.87 14.87 12.79
N VAL A 170 9.55 14.80 12.96
CA VAL A 170 8.93 14.63 14.28
C VAL A 170 9.33 13.29 14.89
N TRP A 171 9.42 12.21 14.11
CA TRP A 171 9.91 10.93 14.59
C TRP A 171 11.38 11.00 15.02
N ALA A 172 12.26 11.61 14.22
CA ALA A 172 13.69 11.76 14.56
C ALA A 172 13.91 12.60 15.82
N ALA A 173 13.07 13.60 16.06
CA ALA A 173 13.12 14.45 17.26
C ALA A 173 12.33 13.87 18.45
N SER A 174 11.60 12.76 18.28
CA SER A 174 10.70 12.23 19.30
C SER A 174 11.46 11.63 20.48
N ARG A 175 11.07 12.06 21.70
CA ARG A 175 11.54 11.50 22.97
C ARG A 175 10.43 10.89 23.81
N SER A 176 9.17 11.01 23.34
CA SER A 176 7.98 10.50 24.02
C SER A 176 7.14 9.66 23.06
N PHE A 177 6.35 8.73 23.61
CA PHE A 177 5.42 7.93 22.83
C PHE A 177 4.37 8.80 22.11
N ALA A 178 3.92 9.89 22.74
CA ALA A 178 3.00 10.84 22.13
C ALA A 178 3.57 11.48 20.85
N ALA A 179 4.83 11.92 20.88
CA ALA A 179 5.48 12.51 19.71
C ALA A 179 5.66 11.45 18.59
N PHE A 180 6.04 10.23 18.96
CA PHE A 180 6.12 9.12 18.03
C PHE A 180 4.75 8.82 17.39
N LEU A 181 3.68 8.73 18.18
CA LEU A 181 2.33 8.51 17.69
C LEU A 181 1.86 9.66 16.78
N ALA A 182 2.11 10.91 17.17
CA ALA A 182 1.83 12.08 16.34
C ALA A 182 2.53 12.00 14.98
N SER A 183 3.80 11.57 14.95
CA SER A 183 4.51 11.35 13.70
C SER A 183 3.80 10.33 12.80
N ARG A 184 3.26 9.25 13.38
CA ARG A 184 2.53 8.21 12.61
C ARG A 184 1.20 8.73 12.08
N VAL A 185 0.49 9.56 12.85
CA VAL A 185 -0.74 10.22 12.42
C VAL A 185 -0.47 11.17 11.24
N ILE A 186 0.52 12.05 11.37
CA ILE A 186 0.93 12.96 10.29
C ILE A 186 1.30 12.17 9.03
N GLY A 187 2.11 11.12 9.19
CA GLY A 187 2.53 10.27 8.08
C GLY A 187 1.37 9.53 7.41
N GLY A 188 0.42 9.01 8.19
CA GLY A 188 -0.77 8.32 7.68
C GLY A 188 -1.67 9.23 6.83
N ILE A 189 -1.90 10.45 7.33
CA ILE A 189 -2.69 11.46 6.60
C ILE A 189 -1.97 11.91 5.32
N SER A 190 -0.65 12.08 5.39
CA SER A 190 0.17 12.59 4.29
C SER A 190 0.52 11.53 3.24
N LYS A 191 0.24 10.24 3.45
CA LYS A 191 0.61 9.12 2.55
C LYS A 191 -0.26 9.06 1.29
N GLY A 192 -0.38 10.19 0.58
CA GLY A 192 -1.09 10.31 -0.69
C GLY A 192 -0.25 10.02 -1.93
N ASN A 193 1.08 10.01 -1.81
CA ASN A 193 2.02 9.91 -2.92
C ASN A 193 1.84 8.65 -3.78
N VAL A 194 1.46 7.51 -3.21
CA VAL A 194 1.18 6.29 -3.97
C VAL A 194 -0.07 6.42 -4.86
N SER A 195 -1.15 7.01 -4.34
CA SER A 195 -2.36 7.28 -5.12
C SER A 195 -2.10 8.28 -6.24
N LEU A 196 -1.30 9.32 -5.94
CA LEU A 196 -0.88 10.32 -6.92
C LEU A 196 0.01 9.73 -8.00
N SER A 197 0.98 8.89 -7.66
CA SER A 197 1.82 8.17 -8.62
C SER A 197 0.99 7.32 -9.58
N THR A 198 -0.02 6.60 -9.05
CA THR A 198 -0.93 5.82 -9.90
C THR A 198 -1.84 6.71 -10.75
N ALA A 199 -2.25 7.89 -10.26
CA ALA A 199 -3.01 8.87 -11.04
C ALA A 199 -2.16 9.49 -12.16
N ILE A 200 -0.90 9.86 -11.88
CA ILE A 200 0.06 10.34 -12.88
C ILE A 200 0.26 9.31 -14.00
N VAL A 201 0.44 8.05 -13.64
CA VAL A 201 0.54 6.96 -14.63
C VAL A 201 -0.77 6.77 -15.40
N ALA A 202 -1.92 6.94 -14.73
CA ALA A 202 -3.23 6.88 -15.37
C ALA A 202 -3.46 8.02 -16.37
N ASP A 203 -2.80 9.18 -16.18
CA ASP A 203 -2.87 10.33 -17.09
C ASP A 203 -2.06 10.13 -18.38
N LEU A 204 -1.18 9.12 -18.45
CA LEU A 204 -0.44 8.79 -19.68
C LEU A 204 -1.42 8.43 -20.81
N GLY A 205 -1.18 9.01 -21.97
CA GLY A 205 -2.09 8.97 -23.10
C GLY A 205 -2.32 7.58 -23.68
N SER A 206 -1.25 6.77 -23.75
CA SER A 206 -1.31 5.45 -24.40
C SER A 206 -1.61 4.32 -23.44
N PRO A 207 -2.56 3.40 -23.74
CA PRO A 207 -2.85 2.23 -22.92
C PRO A 207 -1.61 1.36 -22.62
N PRO A 208 -0.68 1.13 -23.58
CA PRO A 208 0.55 0.38 -23.33
C PRO A 208 1.47 1.07 -22.32
N ALA A 209 1.61 2.41 -22.36
CA ALA A 209 2.42 3.15 -21.40
C ALA A 209 1.81 3.09 -20.00
N ARG A 210 0.49 3.14 -19.88
CA ARG A 210 -0.24 3.02 -18.62
C ARG A 210 -0.02 1.66 -17.96
N SER A 211 -0.18 0.58 -18.72
CA SER A 211 0.05 -0.78 -18.23
C SER A 211 1.51 -0.97 -17.78
N ARG A 212 2.47 -0.52 -18.59
CA ARG A 212 3.90 -0.54 -18.22
C ARG A 212 4.19 0.29 -16.98
N GLY A 213 3.60 1.48 -16.87
CA GLY A 213 3.77 2.35 -15.72
C GLY A 213 3.23 1.74 -14.43
N MET A 214 2.08 1.06 -14.47
CA MET A 214 1.54 0.34 -13.31
C MET A 214 2.44 -0.83 -12.88
N ALA A 215 3.04 -1.55 -13.84
CA ALA A 215 4.03 -2.59 -13.55
C ALA A 215 5.31 -2.00 -12.90
N VAL A 216 5.77 -0.85 -13.38
CA VAL A 216 6.93 -0.13 -12.81
C VAL A 216 6.67 0.31 -11.37
N ILE A 217 5.46 0.81 -11.06
CA ILE A 217 5.03 1.09 -9.68
C ILE A 217 5.12 -0.20 -8.82
N GLY A 218 4.65 -1.33 -9.36
CA GLY A 218 4.77 -2.62 -8.69
C GLY A 218 6.22 -3.01 -8.37
N VAL A 219 7.13 -2.83 -9.32
CA VAL A 219 8.57 -3.09 -9.11
C VAL A 219 9.12 -2.20 -7.98
N ALA A 220 8.77 -0.90 -7.94
CA ALA A 220 9.19 -0.01 -6.86
C ALA A 220 8.71 -0.52 -5.49
N PHE A 221 7.45 -0.97 -5.40
CA PHE A 221 6.93 -1.61 -4.18
C PHE A 221 7.72 -2.85 -3.79
N SER A 222 7.93 -3.77 -4.72
CA SER A 222 8.67 -5.01 -4.43
C SER A 222 10.10 -4.73 -3.96
N LEU A 223 10.81 -3.79 -4.59
CA LEU A 223 12.15 -3.40 -4.19
C LEU A 223 12.17 -2.68 -2.83
N GLY A 224 11.24 -1.72 -2.62
CA GLY A 224 11.14 -0.97 -1.37
C GLY A 224 10.88 -1.89 -0.17
N PHE A 225 9.91 -2.79 -0.28
CA PHE A 225 9.60 -3.77 0.78
C PHE A 225 10.64 -4.88 0.95
N THR A 226 11.48 -5.11 -0.04
CA THR A 226 12.59 -6.06 0.07
C THR A 226 13.83 -5.44 0.70
N LEU A 227 14.23 -4.26 0.22
CA LEU A 227 15.48 -3.61 0.63
C LEU A 227 15.33 -2.78 1.92
N GLY A 228 14.19 -2.13 2.11
CA GLY A 228 13.98 -1.21 3.23
C GLY A 228 14.10 -1.88 4.60
N PRO A 229 13.39 -2.98 4.89
CA PRO A 229 13.53 -3.66 6.18
C PRO A 229 14.94 -4.20 6.42
N MET A 230 15.62 -4.67 5.38
CA MET A 230 17.01 -5.13 5.48
C MET A 230 17.94 -3.99 5.87
N LEU A 231 17.80 -2.82 5.25
CA LEU A 231 18.56 -1.62 5.60
C LEU A 231 18.24 -1.16 7.03
N GLY A 232 16.94 -1.11 7.40
CA GLY A 232 16.50 -0.71 8.72
C GLY A 232 17.04 -1.61 9.84
N ALA A 233 17.07 -2.93 9.61
CA ALA A 233 17.60 -3.89 10.57
C ALA A 233 19.14 -3.86 10.70
N SER A 234 19.85 -3.34 9.69
CA SER A 234 21.33 -3.28 9.67
C SER A 234 21.89 -2.05 10.37
N LEU A 235 21.05 -1.09 10.77
CA LEU A 235 21.47 0.19 11.32
C LEU A 235 21.12 0.33 12.83
N PRO A 236 21.86 1.12 13.59
CA PRO A 236 21.47 1.51 14.94
C PRO A 236 20.09 2.17 14.94
N VAL A 237 19.25 1.83 15.91
CA VAL A 237 17.86 2.29 16.02
C VAL A 237 17.74 3.82 15.95
N ASP A 238 18.67 4.53 16.58
CA ASP A 238 18.68 6.00 16.64
C ASP A 238 19.01 6.67 15.30
N MET A 239 19.68 5.95 14.39
CA MET A 239 20.05 6.48 13.07
C MET A 239 18.93 6.31 12.04
N VAL A 240 18.04 5.35 12.22
CA VAL A 240 17.02 5.01 11.23
C VAL A 240 16.02 6.15 10.96
N PRO A 241 15.52 6.91 11.95
CA PRO A 241 14.66 8.06 11.70
C PRO A 241 15.32 9.14 10.84
N TRP A 242 16.62 9.38 11.07
CA TRP A 242 17.40 10.35 10.29
C TRP A 242 17.61 9.90 8.86
N LEU A 243 17.86 8.61 8.65
CA LEU A 243 17.96 8.05 7.29
C LEU A 243 16.62 8.11 6.56
N ALA A 244 15.50 7.83 7.25
CA ALA A 244 14.17 7.95 6.69
C ALA A 244 13.86 9.42 6.30
N LEU A 245 14.25 10.38 7.14
CA LEU A 245 14.15 11.80 6.84
C LEU A 245 15.02 12.19 5.63
N LEU A 246 16.26 11.69 5.55
CA LEU A 246 17.14 11.92 4.41
C LEU A 246 16.52 11.43 3.10
N PHE A 247 15.96 10.22 3.09
CA PHE A 247 15.26 9.70 1.89
C PHE A 247 14.03 10.54 1.54
N ALA A 248 13.23 10.96 2.53
CA ALA A 248 12.04 11.77 2.28
C ALA A 248 12.39 13.18 1.75
N VAL A 249 13.42 13.81 2.28
CA VAL A 249 13.91 15.11 1.78
C VAL A 249 14.50 14.95 0.38
N SER A 250 15.26 13.88 0.14
CA SER A 250 15.80 13.57 -1.18
C SER A 250 14.70 13.35 -2.21
N ASP A 251 13.63 12.63 -1.85
CA ASP A 251 12.45 12.43 -2.69
C ASP A 251 11.73 13.74 -2.97
N LEU A 252 11.51 14.56 -1.94
CA LEU A 252 10.91 15.90 -2.09
C LEU A 252 11.68 16.77 -3.09
N LEU A 253 13.00 16.85 -2.93
CA LEU A 253 13.87 17.63 -3.84
C LEU A 253 13.88 17.03 -5.25
N PHE A 254 13.94 15.71 -5.34
CA PHE A 254 13.93 15.02 -6.63
C PHE A 254 12.62 15.28 -7.39
N ILE A 255 11.47 15.13 -6.74
CA ILE A 255 10.15 15.41 -7.35
C ILE A 255 10.01 16.90 -7.68
N LEU A 256 10.50 17.80 -6.81
CA LEU A 256 10.49 19.25 -7.08
C LEU A 256 11.25 19.60 -8.34
N CYS A 257 12.43 19.00 -8.58
CA CYS A 257 13.28 19.30 -9.72
C CYS A 257 12.83 18.61 -11.02
N PHE A 258 12.38 17.36 -10.95
CA PHE A 258 12.25 16.52 -12.14
C PHE A 258 10.81 16.18 -12.53
N LEU A 259 9.83 16.26 -11.62
CA LEU A 259 8.43 15.93 -11.96
C LEU A 259 7.77 17.13 -12.66
N PRO A 260 7.40 17.03 -13.94
CA PRO A 260 6.56 18.03 -14.58
C PRO A 260 5.10 17.90 -14.15
N GLU A 261 4.30 18.97 -14.33
CA GLU A 261 2.85 18.85 -14.17
C GLU A 261 2.28 17.97 -15.29
N THR A 262 1.55 16.92 -14.91
CA THR A 262 0.99 15.96 -15.86
C THR A 262 -0.49 16.23 -16.18
N LEU A 263 -1.17 17.03 -15.36
CA LEU A 263 -2.57 17.40 -15.55
C LEU A 263 -2.71 18.84 -16.07
N PRO A 264 -2.96 19.05 -17.39
CA PRO A 264 -3.16 20.38 -17.96
C PRO A 264 -4.35 21.10 -17.30
N LEU A 265 -4.30 22.43 -17.21
CA LEU A 265 -5.34 23.27 -16.62
C LEU A 265 -6.74 23.00 -17.22
N GLU A 266 -6.81 22.76 -18.52
CA GLU A 266 -8.06 22.48 -19.25
C GLU A 266 -8.75 21.17 -18.79
N LYS A 267 -7.98 20.25 -18.23
CA LYS A 267 -8.46 18.92 -17.75
C LYS A 267 -8.69 18.87 -16.24
N ARG A 268 -8.43 19.97 -15.52
CA ARG A 268 -8.66 20.03 -14.08
C ARG A 268 -10.15 20.13 -13.75
N ALA A 269 -10.55 19.62 -12.59
CA ALA A 269 -11.90 19.78 -12.09
C ALA A 269 -12.14 21.26 -11.70
N PRO A 270 -13.33 21.84 -11.99
CA PRO A 270 -13.54 23.28 -11.93
C PRO A 270 -13.62 23.86 -10.49
N SER A 271 -13.78 23.07 -9.45
CA SER A 271 -13.90 23.59 -8.08
C SER A 271 -13.51 22.57 -7.00
N ILE A 272 -12.72 23.03 -6.04
CA ILE A 272 -12.42 22.30 -4.81
C ILE A 272 -13.69 22.10 -3.94
N ALA A 273 -14.62 23.05 -3.93
CA ALA A 273 -15.85 22.97 -3.14
C ALA A 273 -16.75 21.80 -3.56
N LEU A 274 -16.84 21.50 -4.86
CA LEU A 274 -17.50 20.29 -5.37
C LEU A 274 -16.74 19.01 -4.98
N GLY A 275 -15.41 19.06 -4.90
CA GLY A 275 -14.57 17.97 -4.42
C GLY A 275 -14.78 17.67 -2.93
N PHE A 276 -14.91 18.68 -2.09
CA PHE A 276 -15.11 18.51 -0.63
C PHE A 276 -16.51 18.01 -0.26
N GLY A 277 -17.58 18.44 -0.96
CA GLY A 277 -18.92 17.88 -0.77
C GLY A 277 -18.97 16.39 -1.12
N ALA A 278 -18.33 15.99 -2.23
CA ALA A 278 -18.15 14.60 -2.59
C ALA A 278 -17.16 13.85 -1.66
N ALA A 279 -16.28 14.55 -0.96
CA ALA A 279 -15.34 13.96 -0.01
C ALA A 279 -16.04 13.45 1.26
N ALA A 280 -17.15 14.08 1.69
CA ALA A 280 -17.97 13.57 2.78
C ALA A 280 -18.59 12.20 2.42
N ASP A 281 -19.02 12.01 1.16
CA ASP A 281 -19.46 10.72 0.63
C ASP A 281 -18.31 9.72 0.51
N LEU A 282 -17.07 10.18 0.31
CA LEU A 282 -15.86 9.36 0.21
C LEU A 282 -15.35 8.84 1.57
N LEU A 283 -15.79 9.42 2.69
CA LEU A 283 -15.46 8.92 4.03
C LEU A 283 -16.31 7.72 4.44
N SER A 284 -17.45 7.51 3.80
CA SER A 284 -18.30 6.34 4.05
C SER A 284 -17.79 5.12 3.28
N PRO A 285 -17.50 3.97 3.95
CA PRO A 285 -17.10 2.75 3.26
C PRO A 285 -18.07 2.32 2.15
N LEU A 286 -19.37 2.44 2.38
CA LEU A 286 -20.40 2.08 1.40
C LEU A 286 -20.33 2.98 0.15
N ALA A 287 -20.12 4.28 0.32
CA ALA A 287 -19.98 5.23 -0.78
C ALA A 287 -18.72 4.93 -1.63
N LEU A 288 -17.63 4.49 -0.99
CA LEU A 288 -16.41 4.06 -1.69
C LEU A 288 -16.64 2.83 -2.57
N PHE A 289 -17.34 1.81 -2.07
CA PHE A 289 -17.70 0.65 -2.90
C PHE A 289 -18.62 1.02 -4.06
N GLN A 290 -19.44 2.06 -3.90
CA GLN A 290 -20.34 2.56 -4.95
C GLN A 290 -19.65 3.53 -5.91
N PHE A 291 -18.41 3.97 -5.65
CA PHE A 291 -17.74 5.04 -6.37
C PHE A 291 -18.62 6.29 -6.49
N SER A 292 -19.30 6.66 -5.37
CA SER A 292 -20.30 7.73 -5.32
C SER A 292 -19.74 9.08 -5.78
N ALA A 293 -18.52 9.43 -5.37
CA ALA A 293 -17.89 10.67 -5.81
C ALA A 293 -17.66 10.75 -7.33
N THR A 294 -17.45 9.61 -7.98
CA THR A 294 -17.31 9.53 -9.44
C THR A 294 -18.68 9.57 -10.12
N ALA A 295 -19.71 9.00 -9.48
CA ALA A 295 -21.08 8.97 -9.99
C ALA A 295 -21.77 10.34 -9.93
N HIS A 296 -21.51 11.15 -8.88
CA HIS A 296 -22.09 12.49 -8.68
C HIS A 296 -21.27 13.63 -9.31
N SER A 297 -20.24 13.28 -10.07
CA SER A 297 -19.41 14.28 -10.77
C SER A 297 -20.14 14.88 -12.00
N PRO A 298 -19.74 16.09 -12.45
CA PRO A 298 -20.30 16.73 -13.64
C PRO A 298 -20.22 15.92 -14.93
N ASP A 299 -19.24 15.01 -15.04
CA ASP A 299 -19.02 14.11 -16.17
C ASP A 299 -19.11 12.63 -15.68
N PRO A 300 -20.29 12.11 -15.32
CA PRO A 300 -20.41 10.76 -14.81
C PRO A 300 -20.04 9.74 -15.91
N PRO A 301 -19.30 8.68 -15.59
CA PRO A 301 -19.08 7.60 -16.54
C PRO A 301 -20.43 6.94 -16.90
N ALA A 302 -20.56 6.45 -18.13
CA ALA A 302 -21.76 5.72 -18.57
C ALA A 302 -22.14 4.63 -17.55
N GLY A 303 -23.42 4.37 -17.35
CA GLY A 303 -23.92 3.46 -16.33
C GLY A 303 -23.26 2.07 -16.33
N ASP A 304 -22.98 1.52 -17.51
CA ASP A 304 -22.26 0.24 -17.68
C ASP A 304 -20.79 0.35 -17.21
N SER A 305 -20.15 1.49 -17.44
CA SER A 305 -18.79 1.76 -16.98
C SER A 305 -18.73 1.89 -15.45
N LEU A 306 -19.71 2.54 -14.84
CA LEU A 306 -19.81 2.67 -13.38
C LEU A 306 -20.06 1.31 -12.71
N CYS A 307 -20.95 0.47 -13.30
CA CYS A 307 -21.17 -0.88 -12.81
C CYS A 307 -19.90 -1.75 -12.89
N SER A 308 -19.15 -1.62 -13.97
CA SER A 308 -17.86 -2.30 -14.15
C SER A 308 -16.83 -1.82 -13.14
N LEU A 309 -16.77 -0.50 -12.86
CA LEU A 309 -15.87 0.11 -11.88
C LEU A 309 -16.18 -0.37 -10.45
N ARG A 310 -17.47 -0.44 -10.07
CA ARG A 310 -17.91 -1.01 -8.79
C ARG A 310 -17.48 -2.47 -8.62
N ARG A 311 -17.66 -3.29 -9.65
CA ARG A 311 -17.23 -4.70 -9.65
C ARG A 311 -15.72 -4.84 -9.54
N LEU A 312 -14.97 -4.00 -10.24
CA LEU A 312 -13.49 -3.96 -10.15
C LEU A 312 -13.01 -3.54 -8.77
N GLY A 313 -13.63 -2.50 -8.17
CA GLY A 313 -13.32 -2.04 -6.83
C GLY A 313 -13.59 -3.11 -5.77
N LEU A 314 -14.74 -3.80 -5.88
CA LEU A 314 -15.08 -4.91 -4.98
C LEU A 314 -14.11 -6.10 -5.15
N ALA A 315 -13.79 -6.46 -6.39
CA ALA A 315 -12.81 -7.53 -6.66
C ALA A 315 -11.42 -7.19 -6.12
N TYR A 316 -10.99 -5.92 -6.25
CA TYR A 316 -9.74 -5.42 -5.71
C TYR A 316 -9.70 -5.46 -4.18
N PHE A 317 -10.79 -5.03 -3.53
CA PHE A 317 -10.94 -5.10 -2.08
C PHE A 317 -10.88 -6.53 -1.57
N LEU A 318 -11.71 -7.44 -2.12
CA LEU A 318 -11.76 -8.84 -1.71
C LEU A 318 -10.42 -9.54 -1.92
N TYR A 319 -9.77 -9.26 -3.06
CA TYR A 319 -8.44 -9.79 -3.33
C TYR A 319 -7.45 -9.35 -2.25
N LEU A 320 -7.33 -8.05 -1.99
CA LEU A 320 -6.38 -7.52 -1.01
C LEU A 320 -6.73 -7.90 0.42
N PHE A 321 -8.02 -8.02 0.75
CA PHE A 321 -8.47 -8.47 2.07
C PHE A 321 -7.99 -9.90 2.37
N LEU A 322 -8.20 -10.82 1.45
CA LEU A 322 -7.75 -12.21 1.58
C LEU A 322 -6.23 -12.31 1.51
N PHE A 323 -5.62 -11.60 0.56
CA PHE A 323 -4.20 -11.63 0.31
C PHE A 323 -3.39 -11.13 1.52
N SER A 324 -3.71 -9.94 2.03
CA SER A 324 -3.00 -9.36 3.18
C SER A 324 -3.19 -10.17 4.46
N GLY A 325 -4.39 -10.77 4.64
CA GLY A 325 -4.65 -11.65 5.77
C GLY A 325 -3.80 -12.92 5.74
N LEU A 326 -3.69 -13.57 4.57
CA LEU A 326 -2.89 -14.77 4.42
C LEU A 326 -1.39 -14.50 4.42
N GLU A 327 -0.95 -13.38 3.82
CA GLU A 327 0.44 -12.92 3.88
C GLU A 327 0.88 -12.73 5.34
N TYR A 328 0.03 -12.10 6.14
CA TYR A 328 0.28 -11.91 7.56
C TYR A 328 0.37 -13.24 8.33
N THR A 329 -0.57 -14.16 8.12
CA THR A 329 -0.58 -15.46 8.79
C THR A 329 0.51 -16.41 8.30
N LEU A 330 1.12 -16.14 7.14
CA LEU A 330 2.25 -16.91 6.60
C LEU A 330 3.44 -16.93 7.56
N SER A 331 3.76 -15.79 8.19
CA SER A 331 4.85 -15.68 9.17
C SER A 331 4.64 -16.60 10.37
N PHE A 332 3.39 -16.70 10.86
CA PHE A 332 3.05 -17.61 11.94
C PHE A 332 3.16 -19.08 11.53
N LEU A 333 2.65 -19.41 10.35
CA LEU A 333 2.72 -20.76 9.82
C LEU A 333 4.17 -21.23 9.70
N THR A 334 5.06 -20.38 9.15
CA THR A 334 6.46 -20.73 8.98
C THR A 334 7.22 -20.84 10.30
N HIS A 335 6.91 -19.99 11.26
CA HIS A 335 7.45 -20.10 12.61
C HIS A 335 6.97 -21.36 13.34
N GLN A 336 5.65 -21.59 13.37
CA GLN A 336 5.07 -22.73 14.10
C GLN A 336 5.42 -24.08 13.51
N ARG A 337 5.46 -24.20 12.18
CA ARG A 337 5.62 -25.50 11.51
C ARG A 337 7.05 -25.83 11.14
N PHE A 338 7.82 -24.83 10.72
CA PHE A 338 9.18 -25.02 10.25
C PHE A 338 10.24 -24.45 11.20
N GLN A 339 9.80 -23.85 12.33
CA GLN A 339 10.69 -23.22 13.31
C GLN A 339 11.65 -22.20 12.65
N PHE A 340 11.13 -21.42 11.68
CA PHE A 340 11.95 -20.41 11.02
C PHE A 340 12.37 -19.33 12.01
N SER A 341 13.67 -19.08 12.08
CA SER A 341 14.22 -17.91 12.74
C SER A 341 13.82 -16.63 11.98
N SER A 342 13.93 -15.47 12.63
CA SER A 342 13.65 -14.18 12.00
C SER A 342 14.47 -13.96 10.72
N LEU A 343 15.74 -14.40 10.72
CA LEU A 343 16.59 -14.33 9.53
C LEU A 343 16.07 -15.21 8.38
N GLN A 344 15.58 -16.41 8.68
CA GLN A 344 15.02 -17.32 7.66
C GLN A 344 13.71 -16.77 7.09
N GLN A 345 12.87 -16.15 7.93
CA GLN A 345 11.67 -15.45 7.48
C GLN A 345 12.04 -14.26 6.59
N GLY A 346 13.03 -13.47 6.99
CA GLY A 346 13.56 -12.38 6.16
C GLY A 346 14.05 -12.87 4.79
N LYS A 347 14.79 -13.97 4.73
CA LYS A 347 15.23 -14.60 3.46
C LYS A 347 14.03 -15.07 2.61
N MET A 348 12.98 -15.57 3.24
CA MET A 348 11.74 -15.97 2.55
C MET A 348 11.05 -14.75 1.92
N PHE A 349 10.85 -13.65 2.66
CA PHE A 349 10.25 -12.44 2.13
C PHE A 349 11.14 -11.77 1.07
N PHE A 350 12.44 -11.79 1.25
CA PHE A 350 13.40 -11.35 0.22
C PHE A 350 13.22 -12.13 -1.09
N PHE A 351 13.12 -13.45 -1.02
CA PHE A 351 12.86 -14.30 -2.18
C PHE A 351 11.53 -13.97 -2.85
N ILE A 352 10.47 -13.78 -2.07
CA ILE A 352 9.15 -13.37 -2.56
C ILE A 352 9.26 -12.02 -3.29
N GLY A 353 9.85 -11.01 -2.66
CA GLY A 353 9.98 -9.67 -3.22
C GLY A 353 10.83 -9.63 -4.49
N LEU A 354 11.95 -10.34 -4.51
CA LEU A 354 12.82 -10.47 -5.69
C LEU A 354 12.09 -11.16 -6.86
N THR A 355 11.38 -12.24 -6.57
CA THR A 355 10.58 -12.97 -7.56
C THR A 355 9.46 -12.07 -8.11
N MET A 356 8.76 -11.34 -7.25
CA MET A 356 7.74 -10.38 -7.67
C MET A 356 8.32 -9.28 -8.57
N ALA A 357 9.43 -8.67 -8.19
CA ALA A 357 10.10 -7.62 -8.97
C ALA A 357 10.50 -8.14 -10.36
N THR A 358 11.05 -9.34 -10.43
CA THR A 358 11.44 -9.99 -11.69
C THR A 358 10.22 -10.24 -12.58
N ILE A 359 9.14 -10.79 -12.05
CA ILE A 359 7.90 -11.05 -12.80
C ILE A 359 7.26 -9.75 -13.27
N GLN A 360 7.25 -8.70 -12.44
CA GLN A 360 6.72 -7.39 -12.80
C GLN A 360 7.55 -6.73 -13.91
N GLY A 361 8.88 -6.81 -13.83
CA GLY A 361 9.78 -6.26 -14.82
C GLY A 361 9.75 -6.97 -16.17
N ILE A 362 9.60 -8.29 -16.17
CA ILE A 362 9.68 -9.11 -17.40
C ILE A 362 8.29 -9.45 -17.94
N TYR A 363 7.39 -9.99 -17.12
CA TYR A 363 6.10 -10.49 -17.60
C TYR A 363 5.00 -9.44 -17.56
N THR A 364 4.77 -8.81 -16.41
CA THR A 364 3.62 -7.89 -16.22
C THR A 364 3.74 -6.67 -17.14
N ARG A 365 4.96 -6.17 -17.34
CA ARG A 365 5.26 -5.06 -18.24
C ARG A 365 4.89 -5.32 -19.71
N HIS A 366 4.89 -6.57 -20.14
CA HIS A 366 4.62 -6.97 -21.54
C HIS A 366 3.19 -7.44 -21.78
N ILE A 367 2.32 -7.38 -20.77
CA ILE A 367 0.90 -7.72 -20.93
C ILE A 367 0.26 -6.70 -21.88
N SER A 368 -0.26 -7.20 -22.99
CA SER A 368 -0.93 -6.36 -24.00
C SER A 368 -2.20 -5.72 -23.44
N PRO A 369 -2.49 -4.44 -23.77
CA PRO A 369 -3.74 -3.78 -23.40
C PRO A 369 -4.96 -4.61 -23.82
N GLY A 370 -5.95 -4.72 -22.92
CA GLY A 370 -7.14 -5.56 -23.11
C GLY A 370 -6.98 -7.01 -22.65
N ARG A 371 -5.75 -7.49 -22.40
CA ARG A 371 -5.50 -8.82 -21.82
C ARG A 371 -5.27 -8.81 -20.31
N GLU A 372 -5.25 -7.62 -19.67
CA GLU A 372 -5.00 -7.47 -18.24
C GLU A 372 -6.01 -8.25 -17.39
N ILE A 373 -7.32 -8.17 -17.72
CA ILE A 373 -8.37 -8.91 -16.98
C ILE A 373 -8.17 -10.42 -17.10
N ALA A 374 -7.75 -10.91 -18.27
CA ALA A 374 -7.45 -12.32 -18.46
C ALA A 374 -6.24 -12.77 -17.65
N ALA A 375 -5.20 -11.94 -17.59
CA ALA A 375 -4.00 -12.19 -16.77
C ALA A 375 -4.36 -12.22 -15.28
N VAL A 376 -5.14 -11.24 -14.79
CA VAL A 376 -5.64 -11.19 -13.40
C VAL A 376 -6.44 -12.44 -13.04
N LYS A 377 -7.37 -12.86 -13.91
CA LYS A 377 -8.17 -14.08 -13.67
C LYS A 377 -7.30 -15.32 -13.52
N ARG A 378 -6.29 -15.49 -14.38
CA ARG A 378 -5.33 -16.61 -14.28
C ARG A 378 -4.50 -16.54 -13.00
N ALA A 379 -4.04 -15.33 -12.64
CA ALA A 379 -3.24 -15.11 -11.45
C ALA A 379 -4.04 -15.38 -10.16
N ILE A 380 -5.31 -14.93 -10.07
CA ILE A 380 -6.18 -15.22 -8.93
C ILE A 380 -6.48 -16.73 -8.85
N LEU A 381 -6.72 -17.38 -9.99
CA LEU A 381 -6.95 -18.84 -10.01
C LEU A 381 -5.71 -19.61 -9.55
N LEU A 382 -4.49 -19.10 -9.84
CA LEU A 382 -3.25 -19.70 -9.41
C LEU A 382 -3.01 -19.52 -7.90
N LEU A 383 -3.61 -18.51 -7.25
CA LEU A 383 -3.53 -18.34 -5.79
C LEU A 383 -4.25 -19.45 -5.04
N VAL A 384 -5.29 -20.03 -5.60
CA VAL A 384 -6.02 -21.13 -4.95
C VAL A 384 -5.09 -22.30 -4.64
N PRO A 385 -4.41 -22.94 -5.61
CA PRO A 385 -3.46 -24.00 -5.31
C PRO A 385 -2.22 -23.49 -4.54
N ALA A 386 -1.79 -22.21 -4.75
CA ALA A 386 -0.67 -21.64 -4.04
C ALA A 386 -0.89 -21.66 -2.53
N PHE A 387 -2.01 -21.14 -2.05
CA PHE A 387 -2.32 -21.10 -0.63
C PHE A 387 -2.71 -22.46 -0.05
N LEU A 388 -3.28 -23.36 -0.85
CA LEU A 388 -3.46 -24.75 -0.44
C LEU A 388 -2.09 -25.43 -0.20
N LEU A 389 -1.14 -25.29 -1.13
CA LEU A 389 0.21 -25.81 -0.97
C LEU A 389 0.89 -25.23 0.28
N VAL A 390 0.79 -23.91 0.51
CA VAL A 390 1.35 -23.26 1.69
C VAL A 390 0.67 -23.79 2.97
N GLY A 391 -0.65 -23.82 3.03
CA GLY A 391 -1.41 -24.25 4.21
C GLY A 391 -1.20 -25.72 4.58
N TRP A 392 -0.98 -26.58 3.60
CA TRP A 392 -0.76 -28.03 3.79
C TRP A 392 0.72 -28.44 3.71
N SER A 393 1.65 -27.50 3.48
CA SER A 393 3.08 -27.78 3.37
C SER A 393 3.59 -28.50 4.62
N ARG A 394 4.29 -29.61 4.43
CA ARG A 394 5.02 -30.36 5.48
C ARG A 394 6.52 -30.31 5.26
N THR A 395 6.95 -29.94 4.05
CA THR A 395 8.34 -29.90 3.63
C THR A 395 8.66 -28.54 3.00
N LEU A 396 9.91 -28.12 3.11
CA LEU A 396 10.40 -26.84 2.55
C LEU A 396 10.21 -26.73 1.02
N PRO A 397 10.43 -27.77 0.20
CA PRO A 397 10.19 -27.68 -1.23
C PRO A 397 8.72 -27.38 -1.56
N VAL A 398 7.75 -28.02 -0.89
CA VAL A 398 6.32 -27.77 -1.11
C VAL A 398 5.96 -26.34 -0.73
N LEU A 399 6.50 -25.83 0.38
CA LEU A 399 6.36 -24.42 0.76
C LEU A 399 6.93 -23.51 -0.33
N GLY A 400 8.14 -23.78 -0.83
CA GLY A 400 8.81 -23.02 -1.88
C GLY A 400 8.00 -22.93 -3.17
N PHE A 401 7.42 -24.04 -3.63
CA PHE A 401 6.54 -24.06 -4.80
C PHE A 401 5.26 -23.22 -4.57
N GLY A 402 4.65 -23.32 -3.38
CA GLY A 402 3.52 -22.49 -3.02
C GLY A 402 3.86 -21.00 -3.04
N LEU A 403 5.01 -20.61 -2.50
CA LEU A 403 5.51 -19.24 -2.49
C LEU A 403 5.84 -18.70 -3.89
N LEU A 404 6.30 -19.56 -4.80
CA LEU A 404 6.54 -19.18 -6.21
C LEU A 404 5.24 -18.80 -6.91
N PHE A 405 4.19 -19.61 -6.78
CA PHE A 405 2.87 -19.31 -7.35
C PHE A 405 2.24 -18.09 -6.68
N TYR A 406 2.39 -17.94 -5.37
CA TYR A 406 1.99 -16.77 -4.62
C TYR A 406 2.66 -15.49 -5.17
N SER A 407 3.99 -15.51 -5.34
CA SER A 407 4.76 -14.37 -5.84
C SER A 407 4.35 -13.98 -7.26
N PHE A 408 4.08 -14.98 -8.13
CA PHE A 408 3.58 -14.72 -9.48
C PHE A 408 2.25 -13.98 -9.45
N ALA A 409 1.30 -14.46 -8.66
CA ALA A 409 -0.02 -13.85 -8.60
C ALA A 409 0.03 -12.45 -7.97
N ALA A 410 0.80 -12.26 -6.90
CA ALA A 410 1.03 -10.97 -6.26
C ALA A 410 1.62 -9.94 -7.23
N ALA A 411 2.56 -10.37 -8.07
CA ALA A 411 3.19 -9.51 -9.07
C ALA A 411 2.24 -9.02 -10.16
N VAL A 412 1.19 -9.79 -10.49
CA VAL A 412 0.33 -9.53 -11.67
C VAL A 412 -0.96 -8.81 -11.28
N VAL A 413 -1.63 -9.21 -10.18
CA VAL A 413 -3.01 -8.81 -9.90
C VAL A 413 -3.15 -7.31 -9.66
N VAL A 414 -2.36 -6.75 -8.74
CA VAL A 414 -2.50 -5.33 -8.34
C VAL A 414 -2.16 -4.37 -9.47
N PRO A 415 -1.04 -4.50 -10.19
CA PRO A 415 -0.72 -3.61 -11.31
C PRO A 415 -1.75 -3.68 -12.45
N CYS A 416 -2.17 -4.89 -12.82
CA CYS A 416 -3.15 -5.08 -13.90
C CYS A 416 -4.54 -4.54 -13.54
N LEU A 417 -5.04 -4.78 -12.32
CA LEU A 417 -6.32 -4.20 -11.87
C LEU A 417 -6.25 -2.67 -11.83
N SER A 418 -5.16 -2.10 -11.33
CA SER A 418 -4.95 -0.65 -11.32
C SER A 418 -4.93 -0.07 -12.73
N SER A 419 -4.28 -0.76 -13.69
CA SER A 419 -4.26 -0.36 -15.11
C SER A 419 -5.67 -0.36 -15.72
N VAL A 420 -6.45 -1.40 -15.46
CA VAL A 420 -7.83 -1.52 -15.96
C VAL A 420 -8.72 -0.44 -15.38
N VAL A 421 -8.68 -0.22 -14.05
CA VAL A 421 -9.47 0.82 -13.37
C VAL A 421 -9.13 2.21 -13.90
N ALA A 422 -7.85 2.50 -14.13
CA ALA A 422 -7.39 3.76 -14.72
C ALA A 422 -7.96 4.01 -16.13
N GLY A 423 -8.44 2.97 -16.82
CA GLY A 423 -9.10 3.05 -18.13
C GLY A 423 -10.54 3.55 -18.08
N TYR A 424 -11.23 3.40 -16.94
CA TYR A 424 -12.65 3.76 -16.81
C TYR A 424 -12.88 5.21 -16.36
N GLY A 425 -11.90 5.86 -15.73
CA GLY A 425 -12.04 7.25 -15.26
C GLY A 425 -11.92 8.26 -16.40
N SER A 426 -12.78 9.31 -16.38
CA SER A 426 -12.61 10.48 -17.25
C SER A 426 -11.28 11.20 -16.90
N PRO A 427 -10.68 11.97 -17.82
CA PRO A 427 -9.44 12.68 -17.56
C PRO A 427 -9.48 13.57 -16.31
N ARG A 428 -10.66 14.10 -15.98
CA ARG A 428 -10.89 15.00 -14.81
C ARG A 428 -11.06 14.27 -13.48
N GLN A 429 -11.20 12.94 -13.49
CA GLN A 429 -11.57 12.13 -12.31
C GLN A 429 -10.57 11.03 -11.99
N LYS A 430 -9.46 10.94 -12.72
CA LYS A 430 -8.48 9.85 -12.54
C LYS A 430 -7.89 9.80 -11.14
N GLY A 431 -7.62 10.97 -10.54
CA GLY A 431 -7.14 11.07 -9.17
C GLY A 431 -8.16 10.53 -8.16
N THR A 432 -9.41 10.95 -8.30
CA THR A 432 -10.52 10.48 -7.45
C THR A 432 -10.71 8.97 -7.57
N VAL A 433 -10.73 8.42 -8.79
CA VAL A 433 -10.87 6.99 -9.04
C VAL A 433 -9.70 6.21 -8.45
N MET A 434 -8.46 6.66 -8.67
CA MET A 434 -7.27 5.98 -8.12
C MET A 434 -7.16 6.16 -6.61
N GLY A 435 -7.56 7.31 -6.08
CA GLY A 435 -7.67 7.55 -4.63
C GLY A 435 -8.67 6.61 -3.97
N THR A 436 -9.86 6.46 -4.54
CA THR A 436 -10.90 5.52 -4.08
C THR A 436 -10.38 4.07 -4.11
N LEU A 437 -9.73 3.66 -5.20
CA LEU A 437 -9.16 2.31 -5.31
C LEU A 437 -8.11 2.06 -4.22
N ARG A 438 -7.24 3.03 -3.96
CA ARG A 438 -6.21 2.95 -2.90
C ARG A 438 -6.81 2.93 -1.50
N SER A 439 -7.87 3.69 -1.28
CA SER A 439 -8.64 3.67 -0.04
C SER A 439 -9.24 2.29 0.24
N LEU A 440 -9.90 1.68 -0.75
CA LEU A 440 -10.39 0.30 -0.64
C LEU A 440 -9.27 -0.69 -0.32
N GLY A 441 -8.09 -0.52 -0.95
CA GLY A 441 -6.92 -1.33 -0.64
C GLY A 441 -6.36 -1.11 0.77
N ALA A 442 -6.39 0.12 1.28
CA ALA A 442 -5.97 0.42 2.65
C ALA A 442 -6.94 -0.17 3.69
N LEU A 443 -8.25 -0.07 3.43
CA LEU A 443 -9.27 -0.71 4.26
C LEU A 443 -9.11 -2.24 4.29
N ALA A 444 -8.86 -2.85 3.14
CA ALA A 444 -8.60 -4.28 3.02
C ALA A 444 -7.40 -4.73 3.86
N ARG A 445 -6.29 -3.98 3.80
CA ARG A 445 -5.09 -4.25 4.60
C ARG A 445 -5.25 -3.93 6.08
N ALA A 446 -6.15 -3.02 6.45
CA ALA A 446 -6.45 -2.77 7.86
C ALA A 446 -7.27 -3.90 8.49
N VAL A 447 -8.23 -4.47 7.77
CA VAL A 447 -9.19 -5.44 8.32
C VAL A 447 -8.79 -6.89 8.02
N GLY A 448 -8.15 -7.15 6.87
CA GLY A 448 -7.80 -8.49 6.41
C GLY A 448 -6.97 -9.31 7.41
N PRO A 449 -5.83 -8.79 7.90
CA PRO A 449 -5.01 -9.47 8.89
C PRO A 449 -5.75 -9.80 10.18
N MET A 450 -6.63 -8.91 10.65
CA MET A 450 -7.44 -9.13 11.86
C MET A 450 -8.33 -10.36 11.72
N VAL A 451 -9.08 -10.41 10.62
CA VAL A 451 -10.02 -11.51 10.37
C VAL A 451 -9.26 -12.82 10.13
N ALA A 452 -8.22 -12.79 9.30
CA ALA A 452 -7.43 -13.98 9.00
C ALA A 452 -6.72 -14.52 10.25
N ALA A 453 -6.15 -13.65 11.09
CA ALA A 453 -5.55 -14.06 12.35
C ALA A 453 -6.59 -14.70 13.29
N SER A 454 -7.78 -14.11 13.41
CA SER A 454 -8.86 -14.68 14.21
C SER A 454 -9.24 -16.09 13.74
N VAL A 455 -9.43 -16.27 12.42
CA VAL A 455 -9.73 -17.59 11.85
C VAL A 455 -8.55 -18.56 12.05
N TYR A 456 -7.32 -18.10 11.87
CA TYR A 456 -6.11 -18.91 12.06
C TYR A 456 -6.00 -19.45 13.50
N TRP A 457 -6.27 -18.62 14.50
CA TRP A 457 -6.19 -19.02 15.91
C TRP A 457 -7.38 -19.86 16.38
N LEU A 458 -8.58 -19.60 15.85
CA LEU A 458 -9.78 -20.36 16.23
C LEU A 458 -9.85 -21.73 15.55
N ALA A 459 -9.58 -21.80 14.26
CA ALA A 459 -9.76 -23.00 13.44
C ALA A 459 -8.44 -23.67 13.01
N GLY A 460 -7.31 -23.03 13.25
CA GLY A 460 -5.99 -23.53 12.87
C GLY A 460 -5.56 -23.16 11.45
N ALA A 461 -4.24 -23.28 11.20
CA ALA A 461 -3.62 -22.90 9.94
C ALA A 461 -4.25 -23.57 8.71
N ARG A 462 -4.47 -24.90 8.76
CA ARG A 462 -5.00 -25.65 7.60
C ARG A 462 -6.39 -25.16 7.20
N VAL A 463 -7.29 -24.95 8.17
CA VAL A 463 -8.65 -24.46 7.90
C VAL A 463 -8.62 -23.04 7.39
N CYS A 464 -7.85 -22.14 8.00
CA CYS A 464 -7.70 -20.76 7.57
C CYS A 464 -7.25 -20.67 6.11
N PHE A 465 -6.15 -21.33 5.76
CA PHE A 465 -5.60 -21.30 4.40
C PHE A 465 -6.55 -21.97 3.38
N THR A 466 -7.23 -23.05 3.75
CA THR A 466 -8.18 -23.74 2.85
C THR A 466 -9.42 -22.89 2.58
N VAL A 467 -10.02 -22.33 3.62
CA VAL A 467 -11.23 -21.47 3.48
C VAL A 467 -10.89 -20.21 2.69
N CYS A 468 -9.83 -19.50 3.07
CA CYS A 468 -9.41 -18.29 2.36
C CYS A 468 -9.02 -18.59 0.91
N SER A 469 -8.38 -19.73 0.64
CA SER A 469 -8.06 -20.19 -0.73
C SER A 469 -9.34 -20.36 -1.57
N GLY A 470 -10.37 -20.99 -1.02
CA GLY A 470 -11.68 -21.11 -1.68
C GLY A 470 -12.36 -19.75 -1.92
N LEU A 471 -12.23 -18.81 -0.97
CA LEU A 471 -12.79 -17.47 -1.08
C LEU A 471 -12.17 -16.63 -2.23
N PHE A 472 -10.94 -16.94 -2.70
CA PHE A 472 -10.39 -16.30 -3.91
C PHE A 472 -11.19 -16.58 -5.18
N LEU A 473 -12.10 -17.56 -5.18
CA LEU A 473 -13.04 -17.75 -6.29
C LEU A 473 -14.05 -16.60 -6.39
N LEU A 474 -14.35 -15.87 -5.28
CA LEU A 474 -15.28 -14.74 -5.32
C LEU A 474 -14.78 -13.60 -6.22
N PRO A 475 -13.58 -13.03 -6.03
CA PRO A 475 -13.05 -12.02 -6.96
C PRO A 475 -12.87 -12.56 -8.38
N PHE A 476 -12.53 -13.84 -8.55
CA PHE A 476 -12.50 -14.47 -9.87
C PHE A 476 -13.88 -14.44 -10.57
N LEU A 477 -14.95 -14.83 -9.86
CA LEU A 477 -16.32 -14.84 -10.39
C LEU A 477 -16.81 -13.43 -10.71
N LEU A 478 -16.49 -12.42 -9.86
CA LEU A 478 -16.81 -11.02 -10.11
C LEU A 478 -16.17 -10.51 -11.42
N LEU A 479 -14.96 -10.97 -11.73
CA LEU A 479 -14.23 -10.59 -12.93
C LEU A 479 -14.64 -11.40 -14.17
N ARG A 480 -15.39 -12.51 -14.02
CA ARG A 480 -15.75 -13.40 -15.15
C ARG A 480 -16.53 -12.68 -16.24
N ASN A 481 -17.49 -11.85 -15.85
CA ASN A 481 -18.45 -11.18 -16.75
C ASN A 481 -18.08 -9.73 -17.07
N LEU A 482 -16.85 -9.29 -16.70
CA LEU A 482 -16.38 -7.95 -17.02
C LEU A 482 -15.97 -7.86 -18.49
N ARG A 483 -16.58 -6.91 -19.21
CA ARG A 483 -16.16 -6.52 -20.56
C ARG A 483 -15.00 -5.52 -20.43
N PRO A 484 -13.95 -5.61 -21.26
CA PRO A 484 -12.91 -4.57 -21.29
C PRO A 484 -13.55 -3.22 -21.66
N PRO A 485 -13.00 -2.10 -21.16
CA PRO A 485 -13.48 -0.78 -21.54
C PRO A 485 -13.45 -0.64 -23.06
N ALA A 486 -14.52 -0.08 -23.64
CA ALA A 486 -14.57 0.22 -25.06
C ALA A 486 -13.36 1.11 -25.40
N GLN A 487 -12.49 0.61 -26.28
CA GLN A 487 -11.40 1.44 -26.80
C GLN A 487 -12.06 2.52 -27.63
N THR A 488 -11.96 3.79 -27.18
CA THR A 488 -12.28 4.91 -28.05
C THR A 488 -11.44 4.77 -29.31
N PRO A 489 -12.05 4.79 -30.53
CA PRO A 489 -11.32 4.77 -31.79
C PRO A 489 -10.29 5.89 -31.73
N LYS A 490 -9.06 5.61 -32.14
CA LYS A 490 -8.06 6.64 -32.40
C LYS A 490 -8.71 7.64 -33.35
N ALA A 491 -8.89 8.89 -32.92
CA ALA A 491 -8.98 9.98 -33.86
C ALA A 491 -7.63 10.00 -34.59
N GLU A 492 -7.64 9.63 -35.86
CA GLU A 492 -6.54 9.74 -36.81
C GLU A 492 -6.11 11.19 -36.96
#